data_a67f68636320f1bf73a3856517c0bc54
#
_entry.id   a67f68636320f1bf73a3856517c0bc54
#
_cell.length_a   1.000
_cell.length_b   1.000
_cell.length_c   1.000
_cell.angle_alpha   90.00
_cell.angle_beta   90.00
_cell.angle_gamma   90.00
#
_symmetry.space_group_name_H-M   'P 1'
#
loop_
_entity.id
_entity.type
_entity.pdbx_description
1 polymer ?
#
loop_
_entity_poly.entity_id
_entity_poly.type
_entity_poly.pdbx_seq_one_letter_code
_entity_poly.pdbx_strand_id
1 'polypeptide(L)'
;MSKSNVAFLLLLRALLVGAAGLTLFTTAHAQSRIGVTQATENKPIGKPPGGVDRVLRVGTDVQANEIISTAANDRAHLVFLDGTTLTIGPSSQLTVDKFVYDPTTQKGELAVNATKGVFRVIGGRISKTSAITVTTPSATMGIRGGIMVFGVQASATTSIFVYGNSMTVTANGVTQTVTVPGLSVSTPTGGTPGAPTIVVQGDLAAALANLAGNNTAAAATVDAINTLVANNLGNPLTLAALIQAIVVANTPTPITTTTTTTTLTVTVVENPNQTQSSPN
;
A
#
# COMPACT_ATOMS: atom_id res chain seq x y z
N MET A 1 -19.66 76.07 -8.62
CA MET A 1 -19.09 74.73 -8.78
C MET A 1 -19.71 74.09 -10.01
N SER A 2 -18.91 73.85 -11.02
CA SER A 2 -19.33 73.41 -12.36
C SER A 2 -19.83 71.93 -12.29
N LYS A 3 -20.94 71.64 -12.96
CA LYS A 3 -21.51 70.29 -13.12
C LYS A 3 -20.55 69.24 -13.64
N SER A 4 -19.48 69.69 -14.27
CA SER A 4 -18.37 68.88 -14.80
C SER A 4 -17.53 68.19 -13.71
N ASN A 5 -17.33 68.79 -12.53
CA ASN A 5 -16.50 68.26 -11.48
C ASN A 5 -17.20 67.16 -10.66
N VAL A 6 -18.54 67.17 -10.64
CA VAL A 6 -19.32 66.15 -9.93
C VAL A 6 -19.37 64.84 -10.73
N ALA A 7 -19.45 64.92 -12.06
CA ALA A 7 -19.43 63.73 -12.93
C ALA A 7 -18.04 63.02 -12.92
N PHE A 8 -16.95 63.81 -12.86
CA PHE A 8 -15.59 63.24 -12.76
C PHE A 8 -15.33 62.54 -11.42
N LEU A 9 -15.87 63.08 -10.31
CA LEU A 9 -15.73 62.49 -8.99
C LEU A 9 -16.54 61.21 -8.84
N LEU A 10 -17.70 61.09 -9.51
CA LEU A 10 -18.53 59.90 -9.52
C LEU A 10 -17.92 58.77 -10.39
N LEU A 11 -17.26 59.13 -11.52
CA LEU A 11 -16.58 58.16 -12.35
C LEU A 11 -15.29 57.62 -11.66
N LEU A 12 -14.58 58.43 -10.89
CA LEU A 12 -13.40 58.02 -10.16
C LEU A 12 -13.76 57.06 -8.97
N ARG A 13 -14.95 57.25 -8.36
CA ARG A 13 -15.44 56.37 -7.32
C ARG A 13 -15.97 55.03 -7.86
N ALA A 14 -16.47 54.98 -9.08
CA ALA A 14 -16.91 53.74 -9.72
C ALA A 14 -15.73 52.89 -10.16
N LEU A 15 -14.56 53.49 -10.48
CA LEU A 15 -13.36 52.75 -10.86
C LEU A 15 -12.63 52.12 -9.67
N LEU A 16 -12.83 52.63 -8.43
CA LEU A 16 -12.16 52.14 -7.22
C LEU A 16 -12.89 50.96 -6.57
N VAL A 17 -14.15 50.72 -6.92
CA VAL A 17 -14.96 49.59 -6.37
C VAL A 17 -14.83 48.33 -7.22
N GLY A 18 -14.35 48.41 -8.45
CA GLY A 18 -14.19 47.28 -9.39
C GLY A 18 -12.92 46.43 -9.19
N ALA A 19 -11.96 46.89 -8.36
CA ALA A 19 -10.69 46.17 -8.17
C ALA A 19 -10.60 45.30 -6.91
N ALA A 20 -11.68 45.24 -6.15
CA ALA A 20 -11.73 44.41 -4.92
C ALA A 20 -12.50 43.11 -5.20
N GLY A 21 -11.75 42.05 -5.45
CA GLY A 21 -12.26 40.70 -5.12
C GLY A 21 -12.47 39.72 -6.25
N LEU A 22 -11.48 39.44 -7.06
CA LEU A 22 -11.37 38.10 -7.64
C LEU A 22 -10.24 37.33 -6.94
N THR A 23 -10.36 37.14 -5.62
CA THR A 23 -9.59 36.10 -4.94
C THR A 23 -10.16 34.77 -5.42
N LEU A 24 -9.52 34.18 -6.41
CA LEU A 24 -9.70 32.78 -6.76
C LEU A 24 -9.35 31.97 -5.51
N PHE A 25 -10.34 31.61 -4.70
CA PHE A 25 -10.17 30.56 -3.72
C PHE A 25 -9.92 29.27 -4.50
N THR A 26 -8.66 28.97 -4.79
CA THR A 26 -8.26 27.62 -5.13
C THR A 26 -8.55 26.80 -3.88
N THR A 27 -9.68 26.11 -3.86
CA THR A 27 -9.96 25.06 -2.90
C THR A 27 -8.89 24.00 -3.12
N ALA A 28 -7.82 24.06 -2.33
CA ALA A 28 -6.90 22.96 -2.20
C ALA A 28 -7.75 21.79 -1.69
N HIS A 29 -8.15 20.88 -2.58
CA HIS A 29 -8.73 19.63 -2.18
C HIS A 29 -7.61 18.93 -1.41
N ALA A 30 -7.71 18.93 -0.08
CA ALA A 30 -6.87 18.09 0.75
C ALA A 30 -7.11 16.66 0.29
N GLN A 31 -6.17 16.11 -0.45
CA GLN A 31 -6.27 14.76 -0.98
C GLN A 31 -6.29 13.80 0.20
N SER A 32 -7.41 13.12 0.38
CA SER A 32 -7.66 12.27 1.53
C SER A 32 -6.65 11.12 1.55
N ARG A 33 -5.96 10.95 2.68
CA ARG A 33 -5.13 9.78 2.96
C ARG A 33 -6.00 8.53 2.87
N ILE A 34 -5.60 7.56 2.07
CA ILE A 34 -6.29 6.28 1.89
C ILE A 34 -5.53 5.12 2.55
N GLY A 35 -4.28 5.34 2.92
CA GLY A 35 -3.40 4.35 3.52
C GLY A 35 -2.08 4.95 3.96
N VAL A 36 -1.18 4.09 4.36
CA VAL A 36 0.17 4.45 4.81
C VAL A 36 1.19 3.43 4.31
N THR A 37 2.40 3.89 4.04
CA THR A 37 3.56 3.04 3.79
C THR A 37 4.01 2.43 5.11
N GLN A 38 3.88 1.12 5.27
CA GLN A 38 4.22 0.40 6.50
C GLN A 38 5.69 -0.03 6.53
N ALA A 39 6.23 -0.45 5.39
CA ALA A 39 7.63 -0.83 5.26
C ALA A 39 8.15 -0.50 3.85
N THR A 40 9.45 -0.26 3.75
CA THR A 40 10.14 -0.05 2.47
C THR A 40 11.51 -0.69 2.49
N GLU A 41 11.96 -1.10 1.32
CA GLU A 41 13.35 -1.46 1.05
C GLU A 41 13.90 -0.52 -0.01
N ASN A 42 15.07 0.07 0.24
CA ASN A 42 15.72 1.10 -0.56
C ASN A 42 14.83 2.36 -0.79
N LYS A 43 14.56 2.74 -2.04
CA LYS A 43 13.97 4.04 -2.38
C LYS A 43 12.77 3.92 -3.32
N PRO A 44 11.69 3.22 -2.95
CA PRO A 44 10.49 3.22 -3.76
C PRO A 44 9.94 4.64 -3.89
N ILE A 45 9.39 4.95 -5.05
CA ILE A 45 8.91 6.29 -5.40
C ILE A 45 7.39 6.28 -5.43
N GLY A 46 6.80 7.29 -4.79
CA GLY A 46 5.38 7.65 -4.92
C GLY A 46 5.23 8.97 -5.67
N LYS A 47 4.30 9.03 -6.60
CA LYS A 47 3.93 10.24 -7.32
C LYS A 47 2.44 10.52 -7.10
N PRO A 48 2.10 11.43 -6.17
CA PRO A 48 0.72 11.85 -5.97
C PRO A 48 0.16 12.57 -7.21
N PRO A 49 -1.16 12.57 -7.43
CA PRO A 49 -1.78 13.32 -8.52
C PRO A 49 -1.42 14.80 -8.46
N GLY A 50 -0.93 15.34 -9.57
CA GLY A 50 -0.49 16.75 -9.64
C GLY A 50 0.74 17.10 -8.80
N GLY A 51 1.33 16.11 -8.10
CA GLY A 51 2.51 16.28 -7.26
C GLY A 51 3.82 15.87 -7.95
N VAL A 52 4.92 16.05 -7.23
CA VAL A 52 6.25 15.63 -7.65
C VAL A 52 6.57 14.24 -7.09
N ASP A 53 7.51 13.57 -7.73
CA ASP A 53 8.03 12.29 -7.25
C ASP A 53 8.63 12.46 -5.85
N ARG A 54 8.30 11.52 -4.96
CA ARG A 54 8.80 11.50 -3.59
C ARG A 54 9.23 10.08 -3.19
N VAL A 55 10.29 9.97 -2.41
CA VAL A 55 10.67 8.68 -1.83
C VAL A 55 9.65 8.27 -0.77
N LEU A 56 9.07 7.10 -0.93
CA LEU A 56 8.21 6.51 0.10
C LEU A 56 9.07 6.04 1.27
N ARG A 57 8.67 6.40 2.48
CA ARG A 57 9.27 5.98 3.74
C ARG A 57 8.19 5.45 4.67
N VAL A 58 8.59 4.70 5.69
CA VAL A 58 7.66 4.28 6.74
C VAL A 58 6.92 5.49 7.29
N GLY A 59 5.60 5.41 7.35
CA GLY A 59 4.73 6.50 7.77
C GLY A 59 4.32 7.47 6.65
N THR A 60 4.85 7.34 5.43
CA THR A 60 4.41 8.17 4.29
C THR A 60 2.96 7.83 3.93
N ASP A 61 2.10 8.84 3.90
CA ASP A 61 0.70 8.69 3.51
C ASP A 61 0.59 8.30 2.03
N VAL A 62 -0.36 7.43 1.73
CA VAL A 62 -0.74 7.03 0.37
C VAL A 62 -2.03 7.74 -0.01
N GLN A 63 -2.09 8.24 -1.24
CA GLN A 63 -3.21 8.99 -1.79
C GLN A 63 -3.91 8.23 -2.92
N ALA A 64 -5.18 8.52 -3.15
CA ALA A 64 -5.88 8.01 -4.34
C ALA A 64 -5.22 8.58 -5.62
N ASN A 65 -5.21 7.78 -6.67
CA ASN A 65 -4.54 8.06 -7.94
C ASN A 65 -3.02 8.29 -7.84
N GLU A 66 -2.39 7.86 -6.74
CA GLU A 66 -0.93 7.90 -6.61
C GLU A 66 -0.30 6.76 -7.43
N ILE A 67 0.70 7.13 -8.23
CA ILE A 67 1.53 6.15 -8.95
C ILE A 67 2.67 5.74 -8.03
N ILE A 68 2.86 4.43 -7.83
CA ILE A 68 3.95 3.89 -7.04
C ILE A 68 4.85 3.06 -7.95
N SER A 69 6.15 3.34 -7.88
CA SER A 69 7.18 2.70 -8.70
C SER A 69 8.34 2.21 -7.83
N THR A 70 8.86 1.04 -8.19
CA THR A 70 10.01 0.41 -7.55
C THR A 70 11.09 0.11 -8.59
N ALA A 71 12.36 0.33 -8.26
CA ALA A 71 13.49 -0.12 -9.04
C ALA A 71 13.81 -1.60 -8.74
N ALA A 72 14.87 -2.13 -9.33
CA ALA A 72 15.23 -3.56 -9.27
C ALA A 72 15.43 -4.09 -7.83
N ASN A 73 15.83 -3.24 -6.91
CA ASN A 73 16.08 -3.62 -5.51
C ASN A 73 15.12 -2.96 -4.53
N ASP A 74 14.12 -2.22 -5.04
CA ASP A 74 13.18 -1.51 -4.19
C ASP A 74 11.96 -2.38 -3.88
N ARG A 75 11.36 -2.15 -2.72
CA ARG A 75 10.06 -2.72 -2.33
C ARG A 75 9.27 -1.72 -1.52
N ALA A 76 7.95 -1.81 -1.60
CA ALA A 76 7.05 -1.03 -0.76
C ALA A 76 5.94 -1.93 -0.21
N HIS A 77 5.59 -1.69 1.04
CA HIS A 77 4.48 -2.36 1.71
C HIS A 77 3.50 -1.30 2.20
N LEU A 78 2.29 -1.35 1.67
CA LEU A 78 1.23 -0.38 1.93
C LEU A 78 0.14 -1.03 2.76
N VAL A 79 -0.44 -0.27 3.67
CA VAL A 79 -1.62 -0.65 4.43
C VAL A 79 -2.70 0.41 4.23
N PHE A 80 -3.84 0.00 3.72
CA PHE A 80 -5.00 0.85 3.50
C PHE A 80 -5.85 0.98 4.77
N LEU A 81 -6.72 1.98 4.81
CA LEU A 81 -7.58 2.27 5.98
C LEU A 81 -8.55 1.13 6.33
N ASP A 82 -8.88 0.27 5.38
CA ASP A 82 -9.71 -0.93 5.60
C ASP A 82 -8.90 -2.13 6.13
N GLY A 83 -7.59 -1.99 6.28
CA GLY A 83 -6.65 -3.05 6.64
C GLY A 83 -6.19 -3.91 5.46
N THR A 84 -6.58 -3.59 4.23
CA THR A 84 -5.99 -4.25 3.04
C THR A 84 -4.50 -3.94 2.99
N THR A 85 -3.71 -4.95 2.67
CA THR A 85 -2.26 -4.84 2.52
C THR A 85 -1.86 -5.09 1.08
N LEU A 86 -1.01 -4.23 0.54
CA LEU A 86 -0.44 -4.35 -0.80
C LEU A 86 1.09 -4.34 -0.71
N THR A 87 1.71 -5.44 -1.09
CA THR A 87 3.18 -5.52 -1.24
C THR A 87 3.54 -5.37 -2.70
N ILE A 88 4.49 -4.49 -2.96
CA ILE A 88 4.99 -4.13 -4.28
C ILE A 88 6.44 -4.60 -4.35
N GLY A 89 6.70 -5.58 -5.20
CA GLY A 89 8.02 -6.15 -5.41
C GLY A 89 8.91 -5.28 -6.29
N PRO A 90 10.10 -5.77 -6.66
CA PRO A 90 11.07 -5.04 -7.48
C PRO A 90 10.58 -4.81 -8.91
N SER A 91 11.08 -3.76 -9.55
CA SER A 91 10.81 -3.40 -10.95
C SER A 91 9.31 -3.28 -11.27
N SER A 92 8.53 -2.85 -10.30
CA SER A 92 7.07 -2.81 -10.35
C SER A 92 6.54 -1.40 -10.51
N GLN A 93 5.33 -1.29 -11.06
CA GLN A 93 4.60 -0.03 -11.14
C GLN A 93 3.10 -0.29 -11.03
N LEU A 94 2.44 0.49 -10.19
CA LEU A 94 0.99 0.48 -10.05
C LEU A 94 0.45 1.88 -9.74
N THR A 95 -0.87 2.04 -9.95
CA THR A 95 -1.65 3.20 -9.51
C THR A 95 -2.77 2.71 -8.61
N VAL A 96 -3.06 3.43 -7.54
CA VAL A 96 -4.24 3.20 -6.70
C VAL A 96 -5.39 3.99 -7.29
N ASP A 97 -6.18 3.39 -8.19
CA ASP A 97 -7.20 4.11 -8.97
C ASP A 97 -8.37 4.57 -8.12
N LYS A 98 -8.80 3.73 -7.18
CA LYS A 98 -9.97 4.02 -6.33
C LYS A 98 -9.80 3.44 -4.94
N PHE A 99 -10.15 4.24 -3.95
CA PHE A 99 -10.34 3.78 -2.58
C PHE A 99 -11.49 4.57 -1.95
N VAL A 100 -12.53 3.86 -1.58
CA VAL A 100 -13.65 4.37 -0.78
C VAL A 100 -13.88 3.38 0.34
N TYR A 101 -13.97 3.86 1.55
CA TYR A 101 -14.20 3.00 2.72
C TYR A 101 -15.00 3.73 3.78
N ASP A 102 -16.08 3.10 4.22
CA ASP A 102 -16.87 3.52 5.36
C ASP A 102 -16.55 2.62 6.56
N PRO A 103 -15.88 3.14 7.58
CA PRO A 103 -15.49 2.36 8.76
C PRO A 103 -16.70 1.90 9.61
N THR A 104 -17.85 2.59 9.52
CA THR A 104 -19.06 2.25 10.26
C THR A 104 -19.72 1.00 9.70
N THR A 105 -19.90 0.95 8.38
CA THR A 105 -20.51 -0.19 7.69
C THR A 105 -19.49 -1.24 7.26
N GLN A 106 -18.18 -0.94 7.33
CA GLN A 106 -17.06 -1.75 6.84
C GLN A 106 -17.16 -2.09 5.35
N LYS A 107 -17.91 -1.29 4.59
CA LYS A 107 -18.08 -1.44 3.15
C LYS A 107 -17.22 -0.44 2.39
N GLY A 108 -16.93 -0.78 1.15
CA GLY A 108 -16.15 0.11 0.30
C GLY A 108 -15.76 -0.53 -1.02
N GLU A 109 -14.85 0.14 -1.70
CA GLU A 109 -14.27 -0.29 -2.97
C GLU A 109 -12.78 0.04 -2.98
N LEU A 110 -11.97 -0.91 -3.41
CA LEU A 110 -10.54 -0.72 -3.69
C LEU A 110 -10.26 -1.26 -5.08
N ALA A 111 -9.71 -0.39 -5.93
CA ALA A 111 -9.24 -0.73 -7.25
C ALA A 111 -7.82 -0.23 -7.46
N VAL A 112 -6.97 -1.07 -8.02
CA VAL A 112 -5.59 -0.75 -8.39
C VAL A 112 -5.32 -1.14 -9.83
N ASN A 113 -4.46 -0.40 -10.50
CA ASN A 113 -3.99 -0.68 -11.85
C ASN A 113 -2.49 -0.98 -11.80
N ALA A 114 -2.12 -2.23 -12.07
CA ALA A 114 -0.74 -2.68 -12.08
C ALA A 114 -0.26 -2.87 -13.53
N THR A 115 0.78 -2.15 -13.91
CA THR A 115 1.27 -2.15 -15.29
C THR A 115 2.44 -3.11 -15.54
N LYS A 116 3.24 -3.38 -14.51
CA LYS A 116 4.37 -4.32 -14.54
C LYS A 116 4.82 -4.69 -13.15
N GLY A 117 5.44 -5.87 -13.00
CA GLY A 117 6.09 -6.29 -11.76
C GLY A 117 5.40 -7.42 -11.02
N VAL A 118 5.75 -7.60 -9.75
CA VAL A 118 5.24 -8.65 -8.87
C VAL A 118 4.59 -8.02 -7.63
N PHE A 119 3.42 -8.54 -7.28
CA PHE A 119 2.58 -7.96 -6.25
C PHE A 119 1.93 -9.03 -5.39
N ARG A 120 1.57 -8.65 -4.16
CA ARG A 120 0.72 -9.43 -3.28
C ARG A 120 -0.35 -8.54 -2.67
N VAL A 121 -1.59 -8.98 -2.75
CA VAL A 121 -2.74 -8.37 -2.09
C VAL A 121 -3.22 -9.28 -0.97
N ILE A 122 -3.35 -8.76 0.24
CA ILE A 122 -4.04 -9.39 1.36
C ILE A 122 -5.28 -8.54 1.64
N GLY A 123 -6.45 -9.12 1.42
CA GLY A 123 -7.70 -8.41 1.53
C GLY A 123 -8.07 -8.05 2.96
N GLY A 124 -8.35 -6.78 3.21
CA GLY A 124 -8.88 -6.24 4.44
C GLY A 124 -10.40 -6.37 4.57
N ARG A 125 -11.03 -5.40 5.22
CA ARG A 125 -12.48 -5.41 5.51
C ARG A 125 -13.32 -5.30 4.26
N ILE A 126 -12.93 -4.46 3.30
CA ILE A 126 -13.61 -4.35 1.99
C ILE A 126 -13.74 -5.72 1.35
N SER A 127 -12.67 -6.51 1.35
CA SER A 127 -12.64 -7.82 0.67
C SER A 127 -13.62 -8.85 1.24
N LYS A 128 -14.14 -8.63 2.44
CA LYS A 128 -15.15 -9.51 3.07
C LYS A 128 -16.53 -9.34 2.44
N THR A 129 -16.83 -8.16 1.93
CA THR A 129 -18.14 -7.80 1.35
C THR A 129 -18.10 -7.60 -0.15
N SER A 130 -16.99 -7.08 -0.68
CA SER A 130 -16.77 -6.77 -2.11
C SER A 130 -15.41 -7.31 -2.55
N ALA A 131 -15.26 -7.61 -3.83
CA ALA A 131 -13.93 -7.95 -4.36
C ALA A 131 -13.04 -6.70 -4.43
N ILE A 132 -11.76 -6.86 -4.07
CA ILE A 132 -10.72 -5.90 -4.44
C ILE A 132 -10.40 -6.14 -5.91
N THR A 133 -10.45 -5.09 -6.71
CA THR A 133 -10.22 -5.16 -8.15
C THR A 133 -8.77 -4.79 -8.48
N VAL A 134 -8.14 -5.62 -9.29
CA VAL A 134 -6.80 -5.37 -9.84
C VAL A 134 -6.89 -5.43 -11.36
N THR A 135 -6.59 -4.33 -12.01
CA THR A 135 -6.52 -4.24 -13.48
C THR A 135 -5.06 -4.32 -13.93
N THR A 136 -4.82 -5.06 -14.99
CA THR A 136 -3.51 -5.18 -15.66
C THR A 136 -3.69 -5.06 -17.17
N PRO A 137 -2.61 -4.94 -17.95
CA PRO A 137 -2.71 -4.92 -19.41
C PRO A 137 -3.38 -6.16 -20.01
N SER A 138 -3.33 -7.31 -19.32
CA SER A 138 -3.83 -8.59 -19.84
C SER A 138 -5.17 -9.00 -19.25
N ALA A 139 -5.53 -8.56 -18.03
CA ALA A 139 -6.71 -9.03 -17.33
C ALA A 139 -7.20 -8.07 -16.25
N THR A 140 -8.47 -8.20 -15.89
CA THR A 140 -9.03 -7.67 -14.62
C THR A 140 -9.23 -8.83 -13.66
N MET A 141 -8.65 -8.69 -12.48
CA MET A 141 -8.72 -9.69 -11.41
C MET A 141 -9.53 -9.16 -10.23
N GLY A 142 -10.24 -10.05 -9.56
CA GLY A 142 -10.94 -9.75 -8.32
C GLY A 142 -10.53 -10.74 -7.23
N ILE A 143 -10.21 -10.24 -6.02
CA ILE A 143 -9.97 -11.11 -4.85
C ILE A 143 -10.99 -10.83 -3.76
N ARG A 144 -11.63 -11.85 -3.26
CA ARG A 144 -12.62 -11.77 -2.20
C ARG A 144 -12.18 -12.56 -0.99
N GLY A 145 -12.00 -11.86 0.13
CA GLY A 145 -11.70 -12.44 1.44
C GLY A 145 -10.43 -13.27 1.49
N GLY A 146 -9.34 -12.84 0.82
CA GLY A 146 -8.19 -13.70 0.70
C GLY A 146 -6.86 -13.05 0.36
N ILE A 147 -5.95 -13.87 -0.14
CA ILE A 147 -4.59 -13.52 -0.53
C ILE A 147 -4.37 -13.92 -1.98
N MET A 148 -3.93 -12.96 -2.78
CA MET A 148 -3.56 -13.15 -4.18
C MET A 148 -2.11 -12.66 -4.39
N VAL A 149 -1.32 -13.45 -5.07
CA VAL A 149 -0.01 -13.05 -5.62
C VAL A 149 -0.14 -12.99 -7.13
N PHE A 150 0.40 -11.97 -7.76
CA PHE A 150 0.35 -11.87 -9.21
C PHE A 150 1.59 -11.19 -9.78
N GLY A 151 1.94 -11.62 -10.98
CA GLY A 151 3.02 -11.05 -11.79
C GLY A 151 2.49 -10.49 -13.09
N VAL A 152 2.93 -9.30 -13.45
CA VAL A 152 2.58 -8.60 -14.69
C VAL A 152 3.82 -8.46 -15.54
N GLN A 153 3.82 -9.14 -16.67
CA GLN A 153 4.87 -9.10 -17.68
C GLN A 153 4.31 -8.55 -19.00
N ALA A 154 5.17 -8.16 -19.91
CA ALA A 154 4.74 -7.66 -21.22
C ALA A 154 3.90 -8.67 -22.01
N SER A 155 4.16 -9.96 -21.83
CA SER A 155 3.50 -11.04 -22.56
C SER A 155 2.26 -11.62 -21.88
N ALA A 156 2.16 -11.49 -20.56
CA ALA A 156 1.08 -12.10 -19.79
C ALA A 156 0.96 -11.54 -18.38
N THR A 157 -0.21 -11.73 -17.77
CA THR A 157 -0.42 -11.64 -16.32
C THR A 157 -0.65 -13.05 -15.77
N THR A 158 0.11 -13.43 -14.73
CA THR A 158 -0.11 -14.66 -13.97
C THR A 158 -0.61 -14.31 -12.58
N SER A 159 -1.74 -14.89 -12.18
CA SER A 159 -2.35 -14.70 -10.87
C SER A 159 -2.42 -16.02 -10.11
N ILE A 160 -2.08 -16.01 -8.83
CA ILE A 160 -2.05 -17.18 -7.95
C ILE A 160 -3.03 -16.92 -6.80
N PHE A 161 -4.01 -17.80 -6.66
CA PHE A 161 -4.92 -17.79 -5.53
C PHE A 161 -4.31 -18.53 -4.35
N VAL A 162 -3.81 -17.78 -3.37
CA VAL A 162 -3.11 -18.35 -2.22
C VAL A 162 -4.10 -18.81 -1.15
N TYR A 163 -5.12 -17.98 -0.88
CA TYR A 163 -6.13 -18.26 0.13
C TYR A 163 -7.33 -17.34 -0.04
N GLY A 164 -8.52 -17.77 0.42
CA GLY A 164 -9.70 -16.90 0.52
C GLY A 164 -10.99 -17.56 0.03
N ASN A 165 -11.98 -16.70 -0.24
CA ASN A 165 -13.27 -17.18 -0.74
C ASN A 165 -13.22 -17.45 -2.25
N SER A 166 -12.69 -16.49 -3.01
CA SER A 166 -12.55 -16.65 -4.46
C SER A 166 -11.60 -15.61 -5.06
N MET A 167 -11.00 -16.01 -6.17
CA MET A 167 -10.32 -15.12 -7.11
C MET A 167 -11.01 -15.24 -8.46
N THR A 168 -11.29 -14.12 -9.11
CA THR A 168 -11.78 -14.07 -10.49
C THR A 168 -10.73 -13.46 -11.42
N VAL A 169 -10.63 -13.95 -12.62
CA VAL A 169 -9.75 -13.41 -13.66
C VAL A 169 -10.55 -13.28 -14.95
N THR A 170 -10.69 -12.06 -15.45
CA THR A 170 -11.51 -11.73 -16.61
C THR A 170 -10.69 -11.05 -17.68
N ALA A 171 -10.78 -11.52 -18.91
CA ALA A 171 -10.23 -10.88 -20.10
C ALA A 171 -11.03 -11.28 -21.33
N ASN A 172 -11.23 -10.36 -22.27
CA ASN A 172 -11.93 -10.58 -23.55
C ASN A 172 -13.28 -11.31 -23.37
N GLY A 173 -14.06 -10.92 -22.35
CA GLY A 173 -15.39 -11.49 -22.07
C GLY A 173 -15.39 -12.87 -21.42
N VAL A 174 -14.22 -13.49 -21.21
CA VAL A 174 -14.09 -14.79 -20.52
C VAL A 174 -13.68 -14.55 -19.06
N THR A 175 -14.35 -15.23 -18.12
CA THR A 175 -14.03 -15.18 -16.70
C THR A 175 -13.69 -16.58 -16.19
N GLN A 176 -12.54 -16.69 -15.53
CA GLN A 176 -12.17 -17.84 -14.72
C GLN A 176 -12.42 -17.51 -13.25
N THR A 177 -13.08 -18.43 -12.54
CA THR A 177 -13.30 -18.33 -11.09
C THR A 177 -12.52 -19.41 -10.37
N VAL A 178 -11.67 -19.01 -9.44
CA VAL A 178 -10.82 -19.89 -8.64
C VAL A 178 -11.27 -19.83 -7.19
N THR A 179 -11.67 -20.98 -6.65
CA THR A 179 -12.08 -21.12 -5.23
C THR A 179 -11.19 -22.10 -4.46
N VAL A 180 -10.30 -22.79 -5.17
CA VAL A 180 -9.35 -23.72 -4.58
C VAL A 180 -7.99 -23.05 -4.45
N PRO A 181 -7.46 -22.87 -3.24
CA PRO A 181 -6.14 -22.34 -3.02
C PRO A 181 -5.02 -23.15 -3.70
N GLY A 182 -3.94 -22.49 -4.09
CA GLY A 182 -2.83 -23.13 -4.78
C GLY A 182 -3.02 -23.25 -6.31
N LEU A 183 -4.12 -22.72 -6.86
CA LEU A 183 -4.31 -22.64 -8.30
C LEU A 183 -3.86 -21.29 -8.85
N SER A 184 -3.35 -21.32 -10.05
CA SER A 184 -2.94 -20.15 -10.84
C SER A 184 -3.72 -20.05 -12.15
N VAL A 185 -3.90 -18.81 -12.62
CA VAL A 185 -4.45 -18.50 -13.94
C VAL A 185 -3.43 -17.62 -14.67
N SER A 186 -3.04 -18.01 -15.86
CA SER A 186 -2.23 -17.20 -16.76
C SER A 186 -3.10 -16.62 -17.87
N THR A 187 -2.94 -15.31 -18.12
CA THR A 187 -3.68 -14.57 -19.14
C THR A 187 -2.68 -13.91 -20.09
N PRO A 188 -2.53 -14.40 -21.30
CA PRO A 188 -1.68 -13.75 -22.31
C PRO A 188 -2.21 -12.34 -22.64
N THR A 189 -1.33 -11.43 -22.99
CA THR A 189 -1.72 -10.10 -23.46
C THR A 189 -2.53 -10.21 -24.74
N GLY A 190 -3.75 -9.63 -24.76
CA GLY A 190 -4.69 -9.75 -25.87
C GLY A 190 -5.43 -11.08 -25.95
N GLY A 191 -5.13 -12.04 -25.03
CA GLY A 191 -5.79 -13.35 -24.97
C GLY A 191 -6.89 -13.42 -23.92
N THR A 192 -7.42 -14.64 -23.74
CA THR A 192 -8.37 -14.98 -22.67
C THR A 192 -7.66 -15.67 -21.52
N PRO A 193 -8.22 -15.64 -20.29
CA PRO A 193 -7.66 -16.38 -19.16
C PRO A 193 -7.64 -17.88 -19.45
N GLY A 194 -6.49 -18.52 -19.24
CA GLY A 194 -6.36 -19.97 -19.29
C GLY A 194 -7.15 -20.66 -18.18
N ALA A 195 -7.37 -21.97 -18.31
CA ALA A 195 -7.97 -22.76 -17.23
C ALA A 195 -7.08 -22.68 -15.97
N PRO A 196 -7.68 -22.70 -14.76
CA PRO A 196 -6.92 -22.78 -13.54
C PRO A 196 -6.04 -24.04 -13.47
N THR A 197 -4.76 -23.87 -13.16
CA THR A 197 -3.78 -24.95 -13.04
C THR A 197 -3.12 -24.93 -11.67
N ILE A 198 -2.65 -26.07 -11.20
CA ILE A 198 -1.85 -26.14 -9.96
C ILE A 198 -0.59 -25.29 -10.19
N VAL A 199 -0.32 -24.40 -9.23
CA VAL A 199 0.87 -23.55 -9.29
C VAL A 199 2.14 -24.43 -9.27
N VAL A 200 3.07 -24.16 -10.18
CA VAL A 200 4.38 -24.80 -10.13
C VAL A 200 5.11 -24.28 -8.88
N GLN A 201 5.63 -25.21 -8.09
CA GLN A 201 6.30 -24.89 -6.80
C GLN A 201 7.35 -23.78 -6.93
N GLY A 202 8.17 -23.82 -7.98
CA GLY A 202 9.21 -22.83 -8.24
C GLY A 202 8.66 -21.42 -8.49
N ASP A 203 7.53 -21.30 -9.15
CA ASP A 203 6.95 -20.01 -9.54
C ASP A 203 6.39 -19.25 -8.32
N LEU A 204 5.69 -19.94 -7.42
CA LEU A 204 5.20 -19.33 -6.18
C LEU A 204 6.38 -18.93 -5.27
N ALA A 205 7.36 -19.81 -5.13
CA ALA A 205 8.56 -19.55 -4.33
C ALA A 205 9.35 -18.35 -4.86
N ALA A 206 9.55 -18.26 -6.18
CA ALA A 206 10.23 -17.13 -6.80
C ALA A 206 9.44 -15.82 -6.62
N ALA A 207 8.12 -15.85 -6.78
CA ALA A 207 7.26 -14.68 -6.56
C ALA A 207 7.32 -14.21 -5.10
N LEU A 208 7.27 -15.12 -4.13
CA LEU A 208 7.36 -14.80 -2.71
C LEU A 208 8.75 -14.29 -2.31
N ALA A 209 9.83 -14.87 -2.85
CA ALA A 209 11.20 -14.41 -2.63
C ALA A 209 11.39 -12.97 -3.17
N ASN A 210 10.86 -12.68 -4.35
CA ASN A 210 10.89 -11.33 -4.91
C ASN A 210 10.14 -10.31 -4.04
N LEU A 211 9.09 -10.72 -3.36
CA LEU A 211 8.31 -9.86 -2.46
C LEU A 211 8.93 -9.73 -1.07
N ALA A 212 9.68 -10.73 -0.62
CA ALA A 212 10.30 -10.78 0.69
C ALA A 212 11.56 -9.90 0.82
N GLY A 213 12.33 -9.75 -0.24
CA GLY A 213 13.55 -8.95 -0.26
C GLY A 213 14.69 -9.51 0.60
N ASN A 214 15.48 -8.61 1.18
CA ASN A 214 16.61 -8.95 2.04
C ASN A 214 16.20 -9.25 3.49
N ASN A 215 14.91 -9.38 3.77
CA ASN A 215 14.42 -9.75 5.09
C ASN A 215 14.76 -11.23 5.37
N THR A 216 15.72 -11.48 6.25
CA THR A 216 16.18 -12.85 6.59
C THR A 216 15.06 -13.71 7.19
N ALA A 217 14.12 -13.11 7.93
CA ALA A 217 12.96 -13.81 8.44
C ALA A 217 12.02 -14.24 7.29
N ALA A 218 11.89 -13.40 6.27
CA ALA A 218 11.12 -13.71 5.07
C ALA A 218 11.80 -14.78 4.21
N ALA A 219 13.14 -14.80 4.12
CA ALA A 219 13.89 -15.84 3.41
C ALA A 219 13.72 -17.21 4.08
N ALA A 220 13.85 -17.29 5.40
CA ALA A 220 13.59 -18.53 6.16
C ALA A 220 12.13 -19.02 5.99
N THR A 221 11.20 -18.09 5.82
CA THR A 221 9.80 -18.40 5.55
C THR A 221 9.59 -18.93 4.14
N VAL A 222 10.32 -18.41 3.14
CA VAL A 222 10.32 -18.93 1.77
C VAL A 222 10.83 -20.38 1.74
N ASP A 223 11.86 -20.72 2.50
CA ASP A 223 12.36 -22.09 2.60
C ASP A 223 11.36 -23.03 3.29
N ALA A 224 10.69 -22.57 4.35
CA ALA A 224 9.61 -23.31 4.98
C ALA A 224 8.43 -23.53 4.03
N ILE A 225 8.05 -22.50 3.25
CA ILE A 225 7.02 -22.57 2.22
C ILE A 225 7.41 -23.56 1.13
N ASN A 226 8.65 -23.53 0.64
CA ASN A 226 9.16 -24.45 -0.36
C ASN A 226 9.08 -25.91 0.14
N THR A 227 9.44 -26.14 1.39
CA THR A 227 9.37 -27.47 2.02
C THR A 227 7.93 -27.94 2.16
N LEU A 228 7.01 -27.07 2.57
CA LEU A 228 5.58 -27.39 2.74
C LEU A 228 4.89 -27.64 1.39
N VAL A 229 5.23 -26.84 0.37
CA VAL A 229 4.70 -27.00 -0.98
C VAL A 229 5.24 -28.29 -1.64
N ALA A 230 6.52 -28.64 -1.41
CA ALA A 230 7.12 -29.89 -1.87
C ALA A 230 6.38 -31.13 -1.30
N ASN A 231 5.89 -31.01 -0.09
CA ASN A 231 5.34 -32.16 0.63
C ASN A 231 3.83 -32.35 0.48
N ASN A 232 3.02 -31.39 0.08
CA ASN A 232 1.60 -31.62 -0.27
C ASN A 232 0.73 -30.35 -0.40
N LEU A 233 0.57 -29.79 -1.57
CA LEU A 233 -0.37 -28.70 -1.84
C LEU A 233 -1.86 -29.07 -1.65
N GLY A 234 -2.18 -30.33 -1.53
CA GLY A 234 -3.56 -30.81 -1.33
C GLY A 234 -4.01 -30.94 0.12
N ASN A 235 -3.13 -30.66 1.11
CA ASN A 235 -3.48 -30.83 2.53
C ASN A 235 -3.86 -29.48 3.17
N PRO A 236 -5.07 -29.32 3.72
CA PRO A 236 -5.50 -28.06 4.37
C PRO A 236 -4.62 -27.63 5.55
N LEU A 237 -3.95 -28.56 6.24
CA LEU A 237 -3.01 -28.22 7.31
C LEU A 237 -1.73 -27.59 6.78
N THR A 238 -1.25 -28.03 5.63
CA THR A 238 -0.07 -27.47 4.94
C THR A 238 -0.36 -26.06 4.44
N LEU A 239 -1.58 -25.83 3.95
CA LEU A 239 -2.05 -24.53 3.52
C LEU A 239 -2.17 -23.54 4.68
N ALA A 240 -2.69 -23.98 5.84
CA ALA A 240 -2.76 -23.14 7.04
C ALA A 240 -1.35 -22.73 7.52
N ALA A 241 -0.38 -23.64 7.50
CA ALA A 241 1.02 -23.35 7.81
C ALA A 241 1.64 -22.36 6.82
N LEU A 242 1.34 -22.50 5.53
CA LEU A 242 1.76 -21.55 4.47
C LEU A 242 1.21 -20.13 4.72
N ILE A 243 -0.06 -20.02 5.09
CA ILE A 243 -0.70 -18.75 5.40
C ILE A 243 -0.06 -18.11 6.63
N GLN A 244 0.15 -18.88 7.70
CA GLN A 244 0.84 -18.43 8.91
C GLN A 244 2.24 -17.90 8.56
N ALA A 245 3.00 -18.64 7.76
CA ALA A 245 4.32 -18.24 7.33
C ALA A 245 4.32 -16.93 6.51
N ILE A 246 3.35 -16.76 5.59
CA ILE A 246 3.18 -15.52 4.82
C ILE A 246 2.79 -14.35 5.72
N VAL A 247 1.92 -14.57 6.70
CA VAL A 247 1.50 -13.54 7.67
C VAL A 247 2.67 -13.13 8.56
N VAL A 248 3.42 -14.08 9.11
CA VAL A 248 4.58 -13.82 9.99
C VAL A 248 5.69 -13.08 9.23
N ALA A 249 6.00 -13.46 7.98
CA ALA A 249 7.00 -12.77 7.16
C ALA A 249 6.66 -11.31 6.86
N ASN A 250 5.41 -10.92 7.05
CA ASN A 250 4.91 -9.58 6.74
C ASN A 250 4.45 -8.79 7.96
N THR A 251 4.53 -9.39 9.15
CA THR A 251 4.35 -8.65 10.39
C THR A 251 5.63 -7.84 10.62
N PRO A 252 5.57 -6.50 10.69
CA PRO A 252 6.76 -5.74 11.07
C PRO A 252 7.20 -6.23 12.44
N THR A 253 8.47 -6.58 12.57
CA THR A 253 9.08 -6.84 13.88
C THR A 253 8.77 -5.61 14.73
N PRO A 254 8.12 -5.75 15.91
CA PRO A 254 7.94 -4.63 16.79
C PRO A 254 9.32 -4.03 17.05
N ILE A 255 9.48 -2.74 16.74
CA ILE A 255 10.69 -2.01 17.09
C ILE A 255 10.72 -2.06 18.62
N THR A 256 11.54 -2.93 19.18
CA THR A 256 11.84 -2.92 20.60
C THR A 256 12.61 -1.62 20.84
N THR A 257 11.89 -0.57 21.17
CA THR A 257 12.51 0.65 21.64
C THR A 257 13.14 0.30 22.97
N THR A 258 14.42 -0.04 22.96
CA THR A 258 15.21 -0.15 24.18
C THR A 258 15.29 1.27 24.73
N THR A 259 14.37 1.61 25.61
CA THR A 259 14.43 2.84 26.38
C THR A 259 15.63 2.67 27.33
N THR A 260 16.79 3.14 26.89
CA THR A 260 17.95 3.27 27.79
C THR A 260 17.60 4.37 28.78
N THR A 261 17.08 3.97 29.94
CA THR A 261 16.89 4.87 31.06
C THR A 261 18.26 5.26 31.55
N THR A 262 18.79 6.37 31.06
CA THR A 262 19.99 6.99 31.61
C THR A 262 19.59 7.58 32.96
N THR A 263 19.87 6.88 34.05
CA THR A 263 19.74 7.37 35.38
C THR A 263 20.79 8.46 35.58
N LEU A 264 20.37 9.72 35.48
CA LEU A 264 21.21 10.85 35.88
C LEU A 264 21.34 10.82 37.42
N THR A 265 22.48 10.31 37.90
CA THR A 265 22.85 10.44 39.32
C THR A 265 23.28 11.89 39.55
N VAL A 266 22.42 12.68 40.12
CA VAL A 266 22.79 14.01 40.60
C VAL A 266 23.58 13.82 41.89
N THR A 267 24.90 13.96 41.80
CA THR A 267 25.76 14.04 43.00
C THR A 267 25.60 15.45 43.56
N VAL A 268 24.88 15.59 44.66
CA VAL A 268 24.86 16.84 45.45
C VAL A 268 26.22 16.94 46.14
N VAL A 269 27.04 17.85 45.67
CA VAL A 269 28.27 18.24 46.38
C VAL A 269 27.86 19.16 47.53
N GLU A 270 27.81 18.63 48.73
CA GLU A 270 27.67 19.46 49.94
C GLU A 270 28.89 20.35 50.07
N ASN A 271 28.66 21.64 50.20
CA ASN A 271 29.68 22.64 50.43
C ASN A 271 30.00 22.67 51.96
N PRO A 272 31.20 22.29 52.41
CA PRO A 272 31.50 22.15 53.85
C PRO A 272 31.73 23.46 54.59
N ASN A 273 31.27 24.59 54.15
CA ASN A 273 31.53 25.88 54.78
C ASN A 273 30.27 26.70 55.06
N GLN A 274 29.40 26.15 55.91
CA GLN A 274 28.40 26.98 56.63
C GLN A 274 28.54 26.72 58.14
N THR A 275 29.40 27.52 58.80
CA THR A 275 29.47 27.61 60.21
C THR A 275 28.17 28.17 60.80
N GLN A 276 27.59 27.41 61.70
CA GLN A 276 26.47 27.80 62.50
C GLN A 276 26.87 29.04 63.40
N SER A 277 26.07 30.05 63.37
CA SER A 277 25.96 30.99 64.45
C SER A 277 24.53 30.96 64.99
N SER A 278 24.35 30.39 66.18
CA SER A 278 23.14 30.47 67.00
C SER A 278 23.15 31.75 67.77
N PRO A 279 22.06 32.49 67.89
CA PRO A 279 21.85 33.47 68.97
C PRO A 279 20.89 32.91 70.00
N ASN A 280 21.18 33.33 71.25
CA ASN A 280 20.42 33.19 72.49
C ASN A 280 18.91 33.39 72.35
#